data_feb7468830422557e7839365a5072723
#
_entry.id   feb7468830422557e7839365a5072723
#
_cell.length_a   1.000
_cell.length_b   1.000
_cell.length_c   1.000
_cell.angle_alpha   90.00
_cell.angle_beta   90.00
_cell.angle_gamma   90.00
#
_symmetry.space_group_name_H-M   'P 1'
#
loop_
_entity.id
_entity.type
_entity.pdbx_description
1 polymer ?
#
loop_
_entity_poly.entity_id
_entity_poly.type
_entity_poly.pdbx_seq_one_letter_code
_entity_poly.pdbx_strand_id
1 'polypeptide(L)'
;MKKIGLLLFILFIACKINAKSNFQFTVLQWNIWQEGTLIKGGFDAIVNEIDRLRPDFITLSEVRNYRNTDFTARLVNELRKKGVTYYSFFSDDSGVLSRTPITDSVVVFPLNKDHGSVYKLVTKVKGKEIAVYTCHLDYLDCAYYNVRGVDGYTWKETKIPENVEQLLKLNDLSWRDNAVTVFLNEARNDIEKGRLVIFGGDFNEPSHLDWIEATAQLYDHHGFVVPWTISKKLEKAGFKDSYRVVFPNVLTHPGFTYPCFNPDADIAKLTWAPKADERERIDLIYYKGEGLKAIDAKLFGLDTSVVRLQPQKDHSSDPYIYPLGVWPTDHRGLLVTFQVGKK
;
A
#
# COMPACT_ATOMS: atom_id res chain seq x y z
N MET A 1 -71.30 -26.91 -34.62
CA MET A 1 -69.93 -27.38 -34.27
C MET A 1 -69.06 -26.13 -34.05
N LYS A 2 -68.81 -25.78 -32.76
CA LYS A 2 -68.01 -24.62 -32.38
C LYS A 2 -66.58 -25.12 -32.15
N LYS A 3 -65.61 -24.60 -32.91
CA LYS A 3 -64.16 -24.84 -32.70
C LYS A 3 -63.67 -23.91 -31.60
N ILE A 4 -63.23 -24.45 -30.50
CA ILE A 4 -62.54 -23.73 -29.42
C ILE A 4 -61.07 -23.71 -29.73
N GLY A 5 -60.54 -22.54 -30.07
CA GLY A 5 -59.09 -22.34 -30.25
C GLY A 5 -58.41 -22.16 -28.86
N LEU A 6 -57.51 -23.07 -28.53
CA LEU A 6 -56.66 -23.00 -27.35
C LEU A 6 -55.46 -22.10 -27.61
N LEU A 7 -55.39 -20.91 -27.02
CA LEU A 7 -54.26 -20.00 -27.10
C LEU A 7 -53.23 -20.40 -26.01
N LEU A 8 -52.13 -21.00 -26.39
CA LEU A 8 -51.01 -21.28 -25.49
C LEU A 8 -50.19 -19.97 -25.29
N PHE A 9 -50.26 -19.40 -24.12
CA PHE A 9 -49.36 -18.31 -23.68
C PHE A 9 -48.04 -18.92 -23.20
N ILE A 10 -46.98 -18.85 -24.00
CA ILE A 10 -45.61 -19.21 -23.58
C ILE A 10 -45.02 -18.04 -22.83
N LEU A 11 -44.94 -18.16 -21.51
CA LEU A 11 -44.28 -17.19 -20.64
C LEU A 11 -42.75 -17.41 -20.76
N PHE A 12 -42.06 -16.56 -21.53
CA PHE A 12 -40.60 -16.50 -21.50
C PHE A 12 -40.14 -15.86 -20.18
N ILE A 13 -39.83 -16.69 -19.18
CA ILE A 13 -39.06 -16.24 -18.01
C ILE A 13 -37.61 -16.07 -18.48
N ALA A 14 -37.23 -14.82 -18.80
CA ALA A 14 -35.85 -14.47 -19.01
C ALA A 14 -35.11 -14.57 -17.70
N CYS A 15 -34.57 -15.75 -17.41
CA CYS A 15 -33.59 -15.93 -16.34
C CYS A 15 -32.37 -15.08 -16.72
N LYS A 16 -32.21 -13.88 -16.15
CA LYS A 16 -30.95 -13.15 -16.20
C LYS A 16 -29.93 -13.99 -15.45
N ILE A 17 -29.24 -14.87 -16.15
CA ILE A 17 -28.01 -15.50 -15.67
C ILE A 17 -27.02 -14.35 -15.50
N ASN A 18 -26.92 -13.81 -14.31
CA ASN A 18 -25.82 -12.95 -13.91
C ASN A 18 -24.56 -13.82 -13.91
N ALA A 19 -23.95 -13.97 -15.06
CA ALA A 19 -22.62 -14.59 -15.15
C ALA A 19 -21.67 -13.74 -14.30
N LYS A 20 -21.46 -14.13 -13.04
CA LYS A 20 -20.44 -13.54 -12.17
C LYS A 20 -19.10 -13.74 -12.90
N SER A 21 -18.62 -12.72 -13.57
CA SER A 21 -17.40 -12.78 -14.36
C SER A 21 -16.19 -12.85 -13.43
N ASN A 22 -15.35 -13.87 -13.60
CA ASN A 22 -14.01 -13.85 -13.04
C ASN A 22 -13.20 -12.77 -13.77
N PHE A 23 -12.54 -11.90 -13.01
CA PHE A 23 -11.65 -10.90 -13.57
C PHE A 23 -10.48 -10.66 -12.63
N GLN A 24 -9.42 -10.08 -13.16
CA GLN A 24 -8.25 -9.67 -12.41
C GLN A 24 -8.08 -8.16 -12.53
N PHE A 25 -7.43 -7.59 -11.54
CA PHE A 25 -6.95 -6.22 -11.56
C PHE A 25 -5.66 -6.12 -10.73
N THR A 26 -4.88 -5.08 -11.00
CA THR A 26 -3.60 -4.84 -10.35
C THR A 26 -3.64 -3.57 -9.51
N VAL A 27 -2.94 -3.59 -8.39
CA VAL A 27 -2.77 -2.44 -7.49
C VAL A 27 -1.28 -2.24 -7.26
N LEU A 28 -0.80 -1.02 -7.49
CA LEU A 28 0.55 -0.58 -7.14
C LEU A 28 0.47 0.33 -5.91
N GLN A 29 1.13 -0.04 -4.82
CA GLN A 29 1.49 0.88 -3.74
C GLN A 29 2.90 1.40 -3.97
N TRP A 30 3.11 2.71 -3.83
CA TRP A 30 4.43 3.29 -3.99
C TRP A 30 4.61 4.60 -3.21
N ASN A 31 5.54 4.64 -2.27
CA ASN A 31 6.04 5.89 -1.71
C ASN A 31 6.99 6.52 -2.73
N ILE A 32 6.73 7.75 -3.14
CA ILE A 32 7.43 8.44 -4.22
C ILE A 32 8.42 9.52 -3.73
N TRP A 33 8.80 9.43 -2.46
CA TRP A 33 9.77 10.30 -1.81
C TRP A 33 9.65 11.77 -2.22
N GLN A 34 8.65 12.43 -1.64
CA GLN A 34 8.38 13.85 -1.89
C GLN A 34 8.22 14.16 -3.39
N GLU A 35 7.34 13.38 -4.06
CA GLU A 35 7.04 13.54 -5.50
C GLU A 35 8.25 13.31 -6.43
N GLY A 36 9.27 12.57 -5.98
CA GLY A 36 10.51 12.36 -6.72
C GLY A 36 11.39 13.62 -6.82
N THR A 37 11.11 14.67 -6.04
CA THR A 37 11.82 15.96 -6.15
C THR A 37 13.26 15.89 -5.66
N LEU A 38 13.61 14.90 -4.87
CA LEU A 38 14.95 14.71 -4.33
C LEU A 38 15.92 14.08 -5.33
N ILE A 39 15.40 13.53 -6.43
CA ILE A 39 16.18 12.90 -7.50
C ILE A 39 16.01 13.67 -8.80
N LYS A 40 17.12 13.96 -9.47
CA LYS A 40 17.07 14.63 -10.79
C LYS A 40 16.31 13.77 -11.80
N GLY A 41 15.22 14.31 -12.37
CA GLY A 41 14.34 13.58 -13.29
C GLY A 41 13.36 12.63 -12.60
N GLY A 42 13.23 12.68 -11.26
CA GLY A 42 12.40 11.77 -10.50
C GLY A 42 10.92 11.80 -10.88
N PHE A 43 10.36 12.98 -11.14
CA PHE A 43 8.96 13.07 -11.62
C PHE A 43 8.76 12.35 -12.97
N ASP A 44 9.66 12.57 -13.93
CA ASP A 44 9.59 11.91 -15.24
C ASP A 44 9.78 10.40 -15.10
N ALA A 45 10.62 9.95 -14.17
CA ALA A 45 10.80 8.55 -13.85
C ALA A 45 9.49 7.94 -13.29
N ILE A 46 8.81 8.63 -12.37
CA ILE A 46 7.49 8.20 -11.85
C ILE A 46 6.50 8.03 -13.01
N VAL A 47 6.38 9.04 -13.88
CA VAL A 47 5.48 8.99 -15.06
C VAL A 47 5.83 7.80 -15.97
N ASN A 48 7.12 7.60 -16.28
CA ASN A 48 7.58 6.56 -17.20
C ASN A 48 7.33 5.15 -16.65
N GLU A 49 7.57 4.94 -15.36
CA GLU A 49 7.34 3.63 -14.73
C GLU A 49 5.84 3.30 -14.61
N ILE A 50 4.99 4.29 -14.29
CA ILE A 50 3.54 4.08 -14.29
C ILE A 50 3.02 3.80 -15.71
N ASP A 51 3.51 4.50 -16.74
CA ASP A 51 3.16 4.20 -18.14
C ASP A 51 3.57 2.77 -18.54
N ARG A 52 4.74 2.31 -18.09
CA ARG A 52 5.23 0.96 -18.37
C ARG A 52 4.43 -0.13 -17.66
N LEU A 53 4.17 0.05 -16.35
CA LEU A 53 3.51 -0.97 -15.52
C LEU A 53 1.99 -1.00 -15.72
N ARG A 54 1.37 0.14 -15.97
CA ARG A 54 -0.08 0.32 -16.18
C ARG A 54 -0.97 -0.37 -15.16
N PRO A 55 -0.72 -0.27 -13.85
CA PRO A 55 -1.60 -0.88 -12.87
C PRO A 55 -3.02 -0.31 -12.96
N ASP A 56 -4.03 -1.10 -12.59
CA ASP A 56 -5.42 -0.64 -12.61
C ASP A 56 -5.71 0.42 -11.55
N PHE A 57 -5.06 0.28 -10.39
CA PHE A 57 -5.10 1.22 -9.28
C PHE A 57 -3.70 1.53 -8.77
N ILE A 58 -3.50 2.76 -8.31
CA ILE A 58 -2.24 3.21 -7.71
C ILE A 58 -2.57 3.92 -6.42
N THR A 59 -1.90 3.52 -5.34
CA THR A 59 -1.85 4.25 -4.08
C THR A 59 -0.45 4.84 -3.95
N LEU A 60 -0.37 6.14 -3.64
CA LEU A 60 0.88 6.88 -3.53
C LEU A 60 1.01 7.45 -2.12
N SER A 61 2.22 7.43 -1.59
CA SER A 61 2.59 8.12 -0.36
C SER A 61 3.60 9.22 -0.68
N GLU A 62 3.60 10.30 0.11
CA GLU A 62 4.40 11.50 -0.05
C GLU A 62 4.01 12.37 -1.27
N VAL A 63 2.72 12.53 -1.47
CA VAL A 63 2.13 13.54 -2.38
C VAL A 63 2.05 14.87 -1.63
N ARG A 64 3.03 15.74 -1.84
CA ARG A 64 3.20 16.97 -1.04
C ARG A 64 2.58 18.21 -1.68
N ASN A 65 2.09 18.12 -2.91
CA ASN A 65 1.49 19.25 -3.66
C ASN A 65 2.39 20.50 -3.69
N TYR A 66 3.69 20.31 -3.88
CA TYR A 66 4.67 21.38 -3.86
C TYR A 66 4.29 22.54 -4.78
N ARG A 67 4.57 23.76 -4.35
CA ARG A 67 4.28 25.01 -5.08
C ARG A 67 2.79 25.22 -5.34
N ASN A 68 1.91 24.75 -4.45
CA ASN A 68 0.46 24.80 -4.59
C ASN A 68 -0.04 24.16 -5.91
N THR A 69 0.59 23.08 -6.34
CA THR A 69 0.14 22.29 -7.49
C THR A 69 -0.65 21.08 -7.01
N ASP A 70 -1.56 20.59 -7.86
CA ASP A 70 -2.17 19.27 -7.70
C ASP A 70 -1.25 18.25 -8.38
N PHE A 71 -0.49 17.49 -7.58
CA PHE A 71 0.44 16.50 -8.10
C PHE A 71 -0.27 15.40 -8.87
N THR A 72 -1.39 14.90 -8.36
CA THR A 72 -2.11 13.79 -9.00
C THR A 72 -2.72 14.23 -10.34
N ALA A 73 -3.25 15.45 -10.43
CA ALA A 73 -3.71 15.98 -11.70
C ALA A 73 -2.56 16.19 -12.70
N ARG A 74 -1.41 16.67 -12.24
CA ARG A 74 -0.20 16.80 -13.07
C ARG A 74 0.25 15.44 -13.60
N LEU A 75 0.32 14.43 -12.74
CA LEU A 75 0.69 13.06 -13.10
C LEU A 75 -0.28 12.46 -14.13
N VAL A 76 -1.58 12.58 -13.91
CA VAL A 76 -2.63 12.11 -14.83
C VAL A 76 -2.51 12.80 -16.19
N ASN A 77 -2.20 14.11 -16.22
CA ASN A 77 -2.03 14.85 -17.47
C ASN A 77 -0.81 14.37 -18.27
N GLU A 78 0.33 14.09 -17.61
CA GLU A 78 1.51 13.55 -18.31
C GLU A 78 1.26 12.13 -18.82
N LEU A 79 0.59 11.27 -18.06
CA LEU A 79 0.20 9.94 -18.49
C LEU A 79 -0.77 10.00 -19.69
N ARG A 80 -1.71 10.96 -19.72
CA ARG A 80 -2.62 11.17 -20.86
C ARG A 80 -1.87 11.54 -22.13
N LYS A 81 -0.80 12.34 -22.06
CA LYS A 81 0.06 12.66 -23.21
C LYS A 81 0.74 11.40 -23.78
N LYS A 82 0.96 10.38 -22.95
CA LYS A 82 1.49 9.06 -23.35
C LYS A 82 0.39 8.08 -23.81
N GLY A 83 -0.88 8.53 -23.90
CA GLY A 83 -2.01 7.70 -24.31
C GLY A 83 -2.57 6.80 -23.20
N VAL A 84 -2.21 7.06 -21.94
CA VAL A 84 -2.72 6.30 -20.79
C VAL A 84 -3.68 7.16 -19.97
N THR A 85 -4.90 6.68 -19.79
CA THR A 85 -5.92 7.39 -19.00
C THR A 85 -5.98 6.88 -17.59
N TYR A 86 -5.83 7.81 -16.64
CA TYR A 86 -6.15 7.64 -15.23
C TYR A 86 -7.10 8.73 -14.77
N TYR A 87 -7.78 8.46 -13.67
CA TYR A 87 -8.63 9.38 -12.94
C TYR A 87 -8.06 9.53 -11.53
N SER A 88 -8.08 10.73 -10.99
CA SER A 88 -7.66 11.07 -9.63
C SER A 88 -8.53 12.20 -9.09
N PHE A 89 -8.35 12.55 -7.85
CA PHE A 89 -8.90 13.75 -7.21
C PHE A 89 -7.83 14.34 -6.30
N PHE A 90 -8.00 15.60 -5.91
CA PHE A 90 -7.06 16.28 -5.03
C PHE A 90 -6.98 15.61 -3.67
N SER A 91 -5.77 15.36 -3.20
CA SER A 91 -5.47 14.80 -1.89
C SER A 91 -4.08 15.24 -1.45
N ASP A 92 -3.86 15.31 -0.13
CA ASP A 92 -2.60 15.74 0.46
C ASP A 92 -1.89 14.56 1.11
N ASP A 93 -0.56 14.52 0.98
CA ASP A 93 0.37 13.54 1.53
C ASP A 93 0.19 12.10 1.01
N SER A 94 -1.00 11.69 0.67
CA SER A 94 -1.26 10.45 -0.06
C SER A 94 -2.13 10.69 -1.30
N GLY A 95 -1.97 9.87 -2.33
CA GLY A 95 -2.69 10.00 -3.58
C GLY A 95 -3.26 8.68 -4.07
N VAL A 96 -4.35 8.72 -4.85
CA VAL A 96 -4.93 7.53 -5.45
C VAL A 96 -5.35 7.77 -6.90
N LEU A 97 -4.99 6.81 -7.77
CA LEU A 97 -5.34 6.84 -9.18
C LEU A 97 -6.10 5.57 -9.57
N SER A 98 -7.01 5.71 -10.52
CA SER A 98 -7.79 4.60 -11.10
C SER A 98 -7.79 4.68 -12.62
N ARG A 99 -7.68 3.55 -13.31
CA ARG A 99 -7.91 3.46 -14.76
C ARG A 99 -9.40 3.50 -15.16
N THR A 100 -10.27 3.32 -14.19
CA THR A 100 -11.73 3.43 -14.39
C THR A 100 -12.27 4.71 -13.75
N PRO A 101 -13.32 5.31 -14.30
CA PRO A 101 -13.89 6.54 -13.75
C PRO A 101 -14.25 6.42 -12.27
N ILE A 102 -13.93 7.45 -11.50
CA ILE A 102 -14.27 7.55 -10.08
C ILE A 102 -15.76 7.89 -9.97
N THR A 103 -16.49 7.12 -9.17
CA THR A 103 -17.92 7.34 -8.91
C THR A 103 -18.17 8.03 -7.57
N ASP A 104 -17.21 7.98 -6.65
CA ASP A 104 -17.26 8.64 -5.34
C ASP A 104 -15.85 8.83 -4.80
N SER A 105 -15.63 9.88 -4.00
CA SER A 105 -14.35 10.13 -3.31
C SER A 105 -14.59 10.75 -1.94
N VAL A 106 -13.78 10.34 -0.95
CA VAL A 106 -13.94 10.74 0.45
C VAL A 106 -12.58 11.05 1.07
N VAL A 107 -12.51 12.15 1.81
CA VAL A 107 -11.45 12.41 2.79
C VAL A 107 -11.77 11.62 4.04
N VAL A 108 -11.05 10.55 4.30
CA VAL A 108 -11.31 9.64 5.44
C VAL A 108 -10.60 10.12 6.69
N PHE A 109 -9.33 10.43 6.56
CA PHE A 109 -8.52 11.03 7.62
C PHE A 109 -7.68 12.15 6.98
N PRO A 110 -8.02 13.43 7.20
CA PRO A 110 -7.31 14.53 6.56
C PRO A 110 -5.92 14.71 7.16
N LEU A 111 -4.99 15.18 6.33
CA LEU A 111 -3.65 15.56 6.79
C LEU A 111 -3.78 16.60 7.90
N ASN A 112 -3.16 16.33 9.05
CA ASN A 112 -3.11 17.22 10.18
C ASN A 112 -1.68 17.34 10.70
N LYS A 113 -1.06 18.49 10.48
CA LYS A 113 0.32 18.79 10.93
C LYS A 113 1.32 17.68 10.59
N ASP A 114 1.21 17.09 9.41
CA ASP A 114 2.08 16.02 8.90
C ASP A 114 1.97 14.67 9.65
N HIS A 115 0.84 14.43 10.34
CA HIS A 115 0.55 13.15 11.02
C HIS A 115 -0.19 12.14 10.14
N GLY A 116 0.04 12.21 8.84
CA GLY A 116 -0.50 11.26 7.88
C GLY A 116 -1.92 11.56 7.40
N SER A 117 -2.32 10.84 6.38
CA SER A 117 -3.62 11.02 5.71
C SER A 117 -4.19 9.70 5.19
N VAL A 118 -5.51 9.64 5.04
CA VAL A 118 -6.23 8.54 4.38
C VAL A 118 -7.31 9.10 3.48
N TYR A 119 -7.30 8.71 2.20
CA TYR A 119 -8.33 9.06 1.23
C TYR A 119 -8.92 7.80 0.59
N LYS A 120 -10.12 7.94 0.05
CA LYS A 120 -10.83 6.85 -0.62
C LYS A 120 -11.35 7.30 -1.97
N LEU A 121 -11.23 6.43 -2.98
CA LEU A 121 -12.07 6.46 -4.17
C LEU A 121 -12.96 5.22 -4.24
N VAL A 122 -14.10 5.37 -4.88
CA VAL A 122 -14.95 4.26 -5.29
C VAL A 122 -15.06 4.26 -6.81
N THR A 123 -14.97 3.09 -7.39
CA THR A 123 -15.13 2.89 -8.83
C THR A 123 -15.84 1.59 -9.13
N LYS A 124 -16.21 1.36 -10.41
CA LYS A 124 -16.89 0.15 -10.84
C LYS A 124 -16.09 -0.57 -11.94
N VAL A 125 -15.66 -1.79 -11.65
CA VAL A 125 -14.93 -2.65 -12.59
C VAL A 125 -15.78 -3.89 -12.89
N LYS A 126 -16.14 -4.09 -14.15
CA LYS A 126 -16.97 -5.25 -14.60
C LYS A 126 -18.21 -5.50 -13.72
N GLY A 127 -18.86 -4.41 -13.30
CA GLY A 127 -20.09 -4.45 -12.50
C GLY A 127 -19.88 -4.58 -10.98
N LYS A 128 -18.66 -4.79 -10.49
CA LYS A 128 -18.32 -4.77 -9.06
C LYS A 128 -17.83 -3.40 -8.63
N GLU A 129 -18.36 -2.91 -7.51
CA GLU A 129 -17.81 -1.71 -6.87
C GLU A 129 -16.57 -2.07 -6.06
N ILE A 130 -15.53 -1.26 -6.23
CA ILE A 130 -14.26 -1.37 -5.52
C ILE A 130 -14.00 -0.04 -4.82
N ALA A 131 -13.79 -0.09 -3.52
CA ALA A 131 -13.31 1.03 -2.72
C ALA A 131 -11.79 0.87 -2.54
N VAL A 132 -11.03 1.82 -3.07
CA VAL A 132 -9.58 1.86 -2.93
C VAL A 132 -9.22 2.99 -2.00
N TYR A 133 -8.60 2.64 -0.90
CA TYR A 133 -8.07 3.56 0.09
C TYR A 133 -6.56 3.68 -0.10
N THR A 134 -6.07 4.92 -0.02
CA THR A 134 -4.65 5.25 0.02
C THR A 134 -4.31 5.84 1.36
N CYS A 135 -3.10 5.59 1.86
CA CYS A 135 -2.59 6.27 3.04
C CYS A 135 -1.08 6.56 2.93
N HIS A 136 -0.68 7.56 3.67
CA HIS A 136 0.64 7.70 4.24
C HIS A 136 0.38 7.93 5.73
N LEU A 137 0.71 6.95 6.56
CA LEU A 137 0.43 7.04 7.99
C LEU A 137 1.56 7.80 8.69
N ASP A 138 1.27 8.27 9.91
CA ASP A 138 2.18 9.07 10.71
C ASP A 138 3.59 8.46 10.80
N TYR A 139 4.60 9.22 10.37
CA TYR A 139 5.99 8.80 10.38
C TYR A 139 6.71 9.09 11.71
N LEU A 140 6.05 9.78 12.64
CA LEU A 140 6.56 10.07 13.98
C LEU A 140 6.20 8.93 14.94
N ASP A 141 6.93 8.86 16.05
CA ASP A 141 6.78 7.78 17.05
C ASP A 141 6.85 6.37 16.42
N CYS A 142 7.74 6.20 15.44
CA CYS A 142 8.03 4.92 14.82
C CYS A 142 8.85 4.03 15.73
N ALA A 143 8.19 3.32 16.64
CA ALA A 143 8.84 2.60 17.72
C ALA A 143 9.75 1.43 17.28
N TYR A 144 9.62 0.95 16.05
CA TYR A 144 10.56 -0.04 15.52
C TYR A 144 12.00 0.48 15.38
N TYR A 145 12.19 1.82 15.33
CA TYR A 145 13.50 2.43 15.46
C TYR A 145 14.05 2.40 16.89
N ASN A 146 13.16 2.45 17.89
CA ASN A 146 13.59 2.35 19.30
C ASN A 146 14.25 0.99 19.60
N VAL A 147 13.79 -0.08 18.94
CA VAL A 147 14.47 -1.40 19.03
C VAL A 147 15.88 -1.35 18.45
N ARG A 148 16.16 -0.44 17.53
CA ARG A 148 17.48 -0.22 16.90
C ARG A 148 18.30 0.87 17.57
N GLY A 149 17.86 1.32 18.74
CA GLY A 149 18.57 2.33 19.53
C GLY A 149 18.44 3.75 19.01
N VAL A 150 17.44 4.03 18.17
CA VAL A 150 17.09 5.37 17.66
C VAL A 150 15.67 5.71 18.10
N ASP A 151 15.48 6.87 18.70
CA ASP A 151 14.16 7.34 19.10
C ASP A 151 13.32 7.75 17.87
N GLY A 152 12.19 7.11 17.67
CA GLY A 152 11.35 7.27 16.47
C GLY A 152 10.61 8.60 16.35
N TYR A 153 10.83 9.54 17.28
CA TYR A 153 10.29 10.90 17.24
C TYR A 153 11.39 11.94 17.07
N THR A 154 12.47 11.84 17.86
CA THR A 154 13.57 12.81 17.86
C THR A 154 14.72 12.44 16.94
N TRP A 155 14.75 11.21 16.43
CA TRP A 155 15.80 10.64 15.58
C TRP A 155 17.20 10.63 16.22
N LYS A 156 17.23 10.65 17.55
CA LYS A 156 18.46 10.61 18.34
C LYS A 156 18.69 9.21 18.92
N GLU A 157 19.92 8.93 19.26
CA GLU A 157 20.26 7.69 19.98
C GLU A 157 19.47 7.60 21.29
N THR A 158 18.93 6.44 21.56
CA THR A 158 18.16 6.12 22.77
C THR A 158 18.46 4.72 23.26
N LYS A 159 18.01 4.40 24.47
CA LYS A 159 18.08 3.02 24.99
C LYS A 159 17.01 2.16 24.31
N ILE A 160 17.39 0.94 23.98
CA ILE A 160 16.44 -0.08 23.49
C ILE A 160 15.43 -0.34 24.62
N PRO A 161 14.11 -0.42 24.30
CA PRO A 161 13.08 -0.78 25.27
C PRO A 161 13.38 -2.10 25.99
N GLU A 162 13.00 -2.24 27.23
CA GLU A 162 13.28 -3.44 28.03
C GLU A 162 12.38 -4.63 27.61
N ASN A 163 11.21 -4.34 27.07
CA ASN A 163 10.21 -5.35 26.70
C ASN A 163 9.20 -4.80 25.66
N VAL A 164 8.39 -5.73 25.14
CA VAL A 164 7.37 -5.44 24.11
C VAL A 164 6.30 -4.48 24.63
N GLU A 165 5.92 -4.53 25.90
CA GLU A 165 4.90 -3.63 26.47
C GLU A 165 5.38 -2.17 26.44
N GLN A 166 6.63 -1.93 26.83
CA GLN A 166 7.23 -0.59 26.77
C GLN A 166 7.32 -0.12 25.32
N LEU A 167 7.73 -1.01 24.39
CA LEU A 167 7.80 -0.69 22.96
C LEU A 167 6.45 -0.29 22.38
N LEU A 168 5.40 -1.04 22.67
CA LEU A 168 4.05 -0.74 22.18
C LEU A 168 3.50 0.56 22.75
N LYS A 169 3.82 0.90 24.01
CA LYS A 169 3.45 2.22 24.58
C LYS A 169 4.08 3.38 23.83
N LEU A 170 5.31 3.24 23.33
CA LEU A 170 5.95 4.24 22.47
C LEU A 170 5.26 4.30 21.10
N ASN A 171 4.95 3.13 20.53
CA ASN A 171 4.27 3.04 19.24
C ASN A 171 2.87 3.69 19.24
N ASP A 172 2.16 3.56 20.35
CA ASP A 172 0.79 4.06 20.51
C ASP A 172 0.71 5.58 20.73
N LEU A 173 1.87 6.29 20.82
CA LEU A 173 1.91 7.76 20.82
C LEU A 173 1.61 8.35 19.44
N SER A 174 1.83 7.60 18.37
CA SER A 174 1.57 8.04 16.99
C SER A 174 0.08 8.13 16.67
N TRP A 175 -0.23 8.89 15.62
CA TRP A 175 -1.61 9.01 15.12
C TRP A 175 -2.02 7.90 14.17
N ARG A 176 -1.15 6.93 13.89
CA ARG A 176 -1.45 5.77 13.02
C ARG A 176 -2.70 5.04 13.46
N ASP A 177 -2.81 4.80 14.78
CA ASP A 177 -3.94 4.11 15.40
C ASP A 177 -5.28 4.84 15.18
N ASN A 178 -5.27 6.17 15.31
CA ASN A 178 -6.43 7.02 15.06
C ASN A 178 -6.86 6.91 13.58
N ALA A 179 -5.92 7.06 12.64
CA ALA A 179 -6.19 6.99 11.21
C ALA A 179 -6.77 5.64 10.80
N VAL A 180 -6.20 4.53 11.29
CA VAL A 180 -6.70 3.18 10.97
C VAL A 180 -8.05 2.91 11.65
N THR A 181 -8.31 3.46 12.82
CA THR A 181 -9.63 3.35 13.47
C THR A 181 -10.71 4.03 12.61
N VAL A 182 -10.45 5.24 12.10
CA VAL A 182 -11.37 5.95 11.20
C VAL A 182 -11.53 5.19 9.89
N PHE A 183 -10.43 4.70 9.29
CA PHE A 183 -10.47 3.84 8.12
C PHE A 183 -11.38 2.62 8.33
N LEU A 184 -11.23 1.89 9.42
CA LEU A 184 -12.01 0.68 9.71
C LEU A 184 -13.51 0.97 9.83
N ASN A 185 -13.88 2.13 10.40
CA ASN A 185 -15.27 2.56 10.49
C ASN A 185 -15.86 2.84 9.11
N GLU A 186 -15.11 3.54 8.24
CA GLU A 186 -15.55 3.82 6.86
C GLU A 186 -15.58 2.55 6.00
N ALA A 187 -14.56 1.71 6.09
CA ALA A 187 -14.47 0.45 5.35
C ALA A 187 -15.58 -0.55 5.72
N ARG A 188 -16.09 -0.52 6.96
CA ARG A 188 -17.25 -1.32 7.36
C ARG A 188 -18.46 -1.00 6.50
N ASN A 189 -18.75 0.29 6.28
CA ASN A 189 -19.85 0.74 5.42
C ASN A 189 -19.72 0.22 3.98
N ASP A 190 -18.47 0.22 3.45
CA ASP A 190 -18.21 -0.30 2.11
C ASP A 190 -18.43 -1.81 2.01
N ILE A 191 -17.97 -2.56 3.03
CA ILE A 191 -18.16 -4.02 3.10
C ILE A 191 -19.64 -4.38 3.23
N GLU A 192 -20.41 -3.65 4.04
CA GLU A 192 -21.86 -3.83 4.20
C GLU A 192 -22.62 -3.57 2.89
N LYS A 193 -22.12 -2.64 2.05
CA LYS A 193 -22.60 -2.40 0.69
C LYS A 193 -22.16 -3.47 -0.33
N GLY A 194 -21.36 -4.46 0.09
CA GLY A 194 -20.83 -5.53 -0.76
C GLY A 194 -19.69 -5.09 -1.67
N ARG A 195 -19.02 -3.97 -1.36
CA ARG A 195 -17.83 -3.48 -2.07
C ARG A 195 -16.61 -4.35 -1.75
N LEU A 196 -15.72 -4.46 -2.73
CA LEU A 196 -14.36 -4.96 -2.50
C LEU A 196 -13.53 -3.80 -1.95
N VAL A 197 -12.78 -4.03 -0.88
CA VAL A 197 -11.98 -2.99 -0.23
C VAL A 197 -10.51 -3.31 -0.39
N ILE A 198 -9.75 -2.33 -0.89
CA ILE A 198 -8.29 -2.31 -0.95
C ILE A 198 -7.81 -1.15 -0.07
N PHE A 199 -6.77 -1.38 0.72
CA PHE A 199 -6.13 -0.36 1.55
C PHE A 199 -4.62 -0.46 1.36
N GLY A 200 -4.04 0.46 0.59
CA GLY A 200 -2.62 0.52 0.26
C GLY A 200 -1.98 1.80 0.75
N GLY A 201 -0.73 1.75 1.15
CA GLY A 201 0.01 2.91 1.61
C GLY A 201 1.35 2.57 2.23
N ASP A 202 2.09 3.60 2.57
CA ASP A 202 3.16 3.54 3.54
C ASP A 202 2.56 3.66 4.94
N PHE A 203 2.64 2.58 5.69
CA PHE A 203 2.04 2.48 7.02
C PHE A 203 2.95 3.03 8.12
N ASN A 204 4.23 3.26 7.83
CA ASN A 204 5.24 3.66 8.82
C ASN A 204 5.21 2.80 10.10
N GLU A 205 4.70 1.58 9.97
CA GLU A 205 4.69 0.53 10.99
C GLU A 205 4.81 -0.83 10.30
N PRO A 206 5.73 -1.71 10.75
CA PRO A 206 5.85 -3.07 10.21
C PRO A 206 4.61 -3.92 10.47
N SER A 207 4.49 -5.02 9.74
CA SER A 207 3.46 -6.02 10.03
C SER A 207 3.88 -6.93 11.18
N HIS A 208 2.94 -7.27 12.09
CA HIS A 208 3.17 -8.30 13.10
C HIS A 208 3.51 -9.68 12.49
N LEU A 209 3.17 -9.90 11.23
CA LEU A 209 3.51 -11.12 10.50
C LEU A 209 5.00 -11.21 10.13
N ASP A 210 5.73 -10.11 10.28
CA ASP A 210 7.14 -10.00 9.95
C ASP A 210 8.03 -10.03 11.21
N TRP A 211 7.49 -9.68 12.39
CA TRP A 211 8.18 -9.64 13.68
C TRP A 211 7.80 -10.84 14.54
N ILE A 212 8.18 -12.03 14.09
CA ILE A 212 7.89 -13.33 14.69
C ILE A 212 9.16 -13.99 15.24
N GLU A 213 9.04 -15.08 15.97
CA GLU A 213 10.19 -15.83 16.52
C GLU A 213 11.28 -16.13 15.49
N ALA A 214 10.88 -16.46 14.25
CA ALA A 214 11.84 -16.77 13.18
C ALA A 214 12.70 -15.58 12.75
N THR A 215 12.24 -14.34 12.96
CA THR A 215 12.93 -13.10 12.60
C THR A 215 13.49 -12.34 13.79
N ALA A 216 13.23 -12.80 15.02
CA ALA A 216 13.55 -12.08 16.24
C ALA A 216 15.06 -11.75 16.40
N GLN A 217 15.95 -12.56 15.83
CA GLN A 217 17.40 -12.33 15.86
C GLN A 217 17.97 -11.78 14.54
N LEU A 218 17.10 -11.40 13.60
CA LEU A 218 17.47 -10.83 12.31
C LEU A 218 17.15 -9.33 12.29
N TYR A 219 17.75 -8.58 11.34
CA TYR A 219 17.42 -7.19 11.03
C TYR A 219 17.44 -6.25 12.26
N ASP A 220 18.33 -6.54 13.20
CA ASP A 220 18.42 -5.82 14.48
C ASP A 220 17.09 -5.74 15.25
N HIS A 221 16.29 -6.82 15.19
CA HIS A 221 15.08 -6.96 16.04
C HIS A 221 15.41 -7.26 17.50
N HIS A 222 16.66 -7.59 17.84
CA HIS A 222 17.18 -7.79 19.21
C HIS A 222 16.34 -8.74 20.09
N GLY A 223 15.78 -9.78 19.49
CA GLY A 223 14.95 -10.78 20.19
C GLY A 223 13.49 -10.41 20.36
N PHE A 224 13.05 -9.25 19.84
CA PHE A 224 11.67 -8.83 19.94
C PHE A 224 10.76 -9.60 18.97
N VAL A 225 9.63 -10.07 19.51
CA VAL A 225 8.47 -10.57 18.75
C VAL A 225 7.32 -9.62 19.05
N VAL A 226 6.89 -8.85 18.05
CA VAL A 226 6.03 -7.68 18.29
C VAL A 226 4.68 -7.81 17.59
N PRO A 227 3.56 -7.79 18.33
CA PRO A 227 2.22 -7.74 17.75
C PRO A 227 1.85 -6.30 17.36
N TRP A 228 2.52 -5.73 16.35
CA TRP A 228 2.33 -4.36 15.91
C TRP A 228 0.85 -3.98 15.79
N THR A 229 0.51 -2.82 16.34
CA THR A 229 -0.87 -2.41 16.64
C THR A 229 -1.74 -2.33 15.40
N ILE A 230 -1.25 -1.71 14.32
CA ILE A 230 -2.02 -1.46 13.10
C ILE A 230 -2.35 -2.77 12.38
N SER A 231 -1.33 -3.57 12.14
CA SER A 231 -1.50 -4.84 11.44
C SER A 231 -2.37 -5.83 12.22
N LYS A 232 -2.31 -5.82 13.55
CA LYS A 232 -3.21 -6.61 14.41
C LYS A 232 -4.67 -6.11 14.37
N LYS A 233 -4.88 -4.80 14.33
CA LYS A 233 -6.24 -4.23 14.16
C LYS A 233 -6.85 -4.62 12.82
N LEU A 234 -6.09 -4.54 11.75
CA LEU A 234 -6.52 -4.91 10.41
C LEU A 234 -6.84 -6.40 10.31
N GLU A 235 -5.98 -7.28 10.86
CA GLU A 235 -6.23 -8.72 10.93
C GLU A 235 -7.52 -9.03 11.71
N LYS A 236 -7.69 -8.45 12.90
CA LYS A 236 -8.90 -8.61 13.73
C LYS A 236 -10.18 -8.16 13.01
N ALA A 237 -10.07 -7.13 12.16
CA ALA A 237 -11.17 -6.68 11.32
C ALA A 237 -11.38 -7.56 10.07
N GLY A 238 -10.57 -8.61 9.87
CA GLY A 238 -10.68 -9.58 8.77
C GLY A 238 -10.06 -9.11 7.46
N PHE A 239 -9.21 -8.08 7.49
CA PHE A 239 -8.35 -7.72 6.37
C PHE A 239 -7.19 -8.69 6.26
N LYS A 240 -6.72 -8.92 5.04
CA LYS A 240 -5.58 -9.79 4.74
C LYS A 240 -4.45 -8.96 4.16
N ASP A 241 -3.24 -9.21 4.63
CA ASP A 241 -2.01 -8.69 4.04
C ASP A 241 -1.76 -9.44 2.73
N SER A 242 -1.80 -8.72 1.61
CA SER A 242 -1.74 -9.32 0.27
C SER A 242 -0.39 -10.00 0.00
N TYR A 243 0.71 -9.40 0.47
CA TYR A 243 2.04 -9.97 0.27
C TYR A 243 2.22 -11.27 1.05
N ARG A 244 1.81 -11.30 2.33
CA ARG A 244 1.90 -12.49 3.19
C ARG A 244 0.93 -13.61 2.80
N VAL A 245 -0.19 -13.26 2.13
CA VAL A 245 -1.07 -14.28 1.52
C VAL A 245 -0.37 -15.00 0.36
N VAL A 246 0.39 -14.27 -0.46
CA VAL A 246 1.13 -14.85 -1.59
C VAL A 246 2.43 -15.51 -1.12
N PHE A 247 3.15 -14.86 -0.22
CA PHE A 247 4.44 -15.31 0.31
C PHE A 247 4.42 -15.41 1.84
N PRO A 248 3.93 -16.53 2.40
CA PRO A 248 3.78 -16.68 3.85
C PRO A 248 5.11 -16.88 4.60
N ASN A 249 6.18 -17.29 3.91
CA ASN A 249 7.48 -17.52 4.55
C ASN A 249 8.33 -16.24 4.55
N VAL A 250 8.40 -15.58 5.70
CA VAL A 250 9.14 -14.33 5.91
C VAL A 250 10.66 -14.46 5.74
N LEU A 251 11.23 -15.66 5.97
CA LEU A 251 12.67 -15.87 5.84
C LEU A 251 13.13 -15.92 4.39
N THR A 252 12.30 -16.50 3.51
CA THR A 252 12.61 -16.57 2.08
C THR A 252 12.10 -15.35 1.31
N HIS A 253 11.03 -14.74 1.78
CA HIS A 253 10.40 -13.56 1.18
C HIS A 253 10.19 -12.46 2.24
N PRO A 254 11.25 -11.79 2.71
CA PRO A 254 11.11 -10.71 3.70
C PRO A 254 10.24 -9.56 3.16
N GLY A 255 10.35 -9.26 1.88
CA GLY A 255 9.50 -8.27 1.21
C GLY A 255 9.85 -6.82 1.57
N PHE A 256 11.10 -6.53 1.93
CA PHE A 256 11.51 -5.20 2.37
C PHE A 256 11.18 -4.13 1.35
N THR A 257 10.49 -3.08 1.80
CA THR A 257 10.19 -1.92 0.97
C THR A 257 11.05 -0.72 1.34
N TYR A 258 11.57 -0.65 2.56
CA TYR A 258 12.42 0.44 3.06
C TYR A 258 13.60 -0.10 3.88
N PRO A 259 14.78 0.56 3.85
CA PRO A 259 15.21 1.55 2.88
C PRO A 259 15.71 0.90 1.58
N CYS A 260 15.26 1.38 0.45
CA CYS A 260 15.80 0.99 -0.85
C CYS A 260 17.04 1.82 -1.18
N PHE A 261 18.13 1.17 -1.56
CA PHE A 261 19.31 1.88 -2.06
C PHE A 261 18.98 2.64 -3.35
N ASN A 262 19.43 3.88 -3.44
CA ASN A 262 19.28 4.72 -4.62
C ASN A 262 20.65 5.26 -5.01
N PRO A 263 21.19 4.87 -6.19
CA PRO A 263 22.53 5.28 -6.62
C PRO A 263 22.65 6.79 -6.93
N ASP A 264 21.54 7.47 -7.16
CA ASP A 264 21.48 8.89 -7.48
C ASP A 264 21.27 9.78 -6.24
N ALA A 265 21.20 9.17 -5.04
CA ALA A 265 21.06 9.88 -3.77
C ALA A 265 22.28 9.72 -2.87
N ASP A 266 22.49 10.70 -1.99
CA ASP A 266 23.42 10.55 -0.87
C ASP A 266 22.87 9.45 0.09
N ILE A 267 23.65 8.40 0.31
CA ILE A 267 23.25 7.26 1.13
C ILE A 267 22.86 7.65 2.56
N ALA A 268 23.45 8.73 3.10
CA ALA A 268 23.09 9.24 4.41
C ALA A 268 21.67 9.81 4.50
N LYS A 269 21.03 10.09 3.36
CA LYS A 269 19.64 10.53 3.28
C LYS A 269 18.63 9.39 3.13
N LEU A 270 19.15 8.16 2.93
CA LEU A 270 18.33 6.97 2.71
C LEU A 270 18.10 6.17 4.01
N THR A 271 18.49 6.68 5.16
CA THR A 271 18.45 5.94 6.43
C THR A 271 18.18 6.88 7.61
N TRP A 272 17.37 6.44 8.54
CA TRP A 272 17.10 7.11 9.82
C TRP A 272 17.90 6.49 10.97
N ALA A 273 18.31 5.22 10.84
CA ALA A 273 19.13 4.52 11.82
C ALA A 273 20.46 4.06 11.20
N PRO A 274 21.41 4.99 10.91
CA PRO A 274 22.59 4.72 10.09
C PRO A 274 23.57 3.69 10.66
N LYS A 275 23.42 3.32 11.95
CA LYS A 275 24.24 2.29 12.60
C LYS A 275 23.56 0.92 12.60
N ALA A 276 22.29 0.82 12.18
CA ALA A 276 21.48 -0.38 12.27
C ALA A 276 21.17 -1.02 10.92
N ASP A 277 20.65 -2.23 10.97
CA ASP A 277 19.87 -2.85 9.89
C ASP A 277 18.41 -2.50 10.12
N GLU A 278 17.95 -1.46 9.42
CA GLU A 278 16.59 -0.91 9.57
C GLU A 278 15.62 -1.39 8.50
N ARG A 279 15.99 -2.44 7.74
CA ARG A 279 15.13 -2.96 6.67
C ARG A 279 13.79 -3.40 7.20
N GLU A 280 12.72 -2.84 6.61
CA GLU A 280 11.35 -3.15 6.95
C GLU A 280 10.45 -3.22 5.71
N ARG A 281 9.33 -3.92 5.87
CA ARG A 281 8.22 -3.91 4.95
C ARG A 281 7.12 -3.03 5.54
N ILE A 282 7.08 -1.77 5.12
CA ILE A 282 6.15 -0.74 5.60
C ILE A 282 5.18 -0.26 4.52
N ASP A 283 5.50 -0.47 3.23
CA ASP A 283 4.56 -0.28 2.12
C ASP A 283 3.71 -1.53 1.97
N LEU A 284 2.45 -1.43 2.34
CA LEU A 284 1.55 -2.57 2.50
C LEU A 284 0.29 -2.39 1.67
N ILE A 285 -0.30 -3.51 1.23
CA ILE A 285 -1.63 -3.55 0.63
C ILE A 285 -2.46 -4.59 1.38
N TYR A 286 -3.42 -4.10 2.14
CA TYR A 286 -4.45 -4.93 2.76
C TYR A 286 -5.71 -4.99 1.90
N TYR A 287 -6.45 -6.08 2.02
CA TYR A 287 -7.69 -6.23 1.26
C TYR A 287 -8.75 -7.03 2.02
N LYS A 288 -10.01 -6.75 1.70
CA LYS A 288 -11.17 -7.49 2.19
C LYS A 288 -12.31 -7.43 1.18
N GLY A 289 -13.04 -8.52 0.99
CA GLY A 289 -14.21 -8.58 0.11
C GLY A 289 -14.54 -10.00 -0.31
N GLU A 290 -15.82 -10.24 -0.62
CA GLU A 290 -16.28 -11.57 -1.04
C GLU A 290 -15.72 -11.96 -2.41
N GLY A 291 -15.07 -13.12 -2.49
CA GLY A 291 -14.45 -13.63 -3.70
C GLY A 291 -13.15 -12.95 -4.12
N LEU A 292 -12.65 -11.95 -3.34
CA LEU A 292 -11.39 -11.27 -3.61
C LEU A 292 -10.21 -12.07 -3.06
N LYS A 293 -9.17 -12.26 -3.89
CA LYS A 293 -7.94 -12.96 -3.51
C LYS A 293 -6.73 -12.28 -4.14
N ALA A 294 -5.67 -12.07 -3.37
CA ALA A 294 -4.34 -11.78 -3.92
C ALA A 294 -3.77 -13.08 -4.50
N ILE A 295 -3.29 -13.05 -5.74
CA ILE A 295 -2.80 -14.22 -6.47
C ILE A 295 -1.35 -14.08 -6.95
N ASP A 296 -0.82 -12.87 -7.01
CA ASP A 296 0.58 -12.56 -7.33
C ASP A 296 0.98 -11.26 -6.63
N ALA A 297 2.24 -11.15 -6.23
CA ALA A 297 2.80 -9.96 -5.64
C ALA A 297 4.27 -9.81 -6.05
N LYS A 298 4.72 -8.59 -6.35
CA LYS A 298 6.10 -8.29 -6.76
C LYS A 298 6.56 -6.99 -6.13
N LEU A 299 7.79 -6.97 -5.66
CA LEU A 299 8.45 -5.73 -5.30
C LEU A 299 8.85 -4.96 -6.57
N PHE A 300 8.59 -3.68 -6.57
CA PHE A 300 8.97 -2.81 -7.67
C PHE A 300 10.08 -1.89 -7.21
N GLY A 301 11.28 -2.03 -7.77
CA GLY A 301 12.48 -1.29 -7.39
C GLY A 301 13.75 -2.11 -7.50
N LEU A 302 14.82 -1.61 -6.89
CA LEU A 302 16.12 -2.28 -6.86
C LEU A 302 16.13 -3.35 -5.76
N ASP A 303 16.89 -4.43 -5.97
CA ASP A 303 17.08 -5.53 -5.02
C ASP A 303 18.21 -5.26 -4.00
N THR A 304 18.53 -3.99 -3.80
CA THR A 304 19.58 -3.53 -2.89
C THR A 304 18.98 -2.59 -1.85
N SER A 305 19.23 -2.87 -0.59
CA SER A 305 18.84 -2.06 0.56
C SER A 305 20.00 -1.25 1.10
N VAL A 306 19.72 -0.31 2.01
CA VAL A 306 20.73 0.37 2.81
C VAL A 306 20.81 -0.30 4.17
N VAL A 307 21.99 -0.79 4.54
CA VAL A 307 22.27 -1.38 5.85
C VAL A 307 23.54 -0.77 6.41
N ARG A 308 23.47 -0.12 7.57
CA ARG A 308 24.62 0.52 8.22
C ARG A 308 25.42 1.45 7.27
N LEU A 309 24.70 2.32 6.55
CA LEU A 309 25.27 3.22 5.54
C LEU A 309 25.99 2.51 4.39
N GLN A 310 25.67 1.25 4.11
CA GLN A 310 26.25 0.51 3.00
C GLN A 310 25.14 -0.05 2.11
N PRO A 311 25.33 -0.02 0.78
CA PRO A 311 24.43 -0.75 -0.11
C PRO A 311 24.63 -2.25 0.12
N GLN A 312 23.52 -2.94 0.38
CA GLN A 312 23.53 -4.39 0.58
C GLN A 312 22.46 -5.03 -0.30
N LYS A 313 22.90 -5.95 -1.17
CA LYS A 313 21.98 -6.73 -1.97
C LYS A 313 21.15 -7.63 -1.06
N ASP A 314 19.83 -7.65 -1.27
CA ASP A 314 18.93 -8.53 -0.54
C ASP A 314 19.03 -9.96 -1.09
N HIS A 315 19.50 -10.88 -0.26
CA HIS A 315 19.56 -12.31 -0.59
C HIS A 315 18.24 -12.97 -0.22
N SER A 316 17.21 -12.73 -1.04
CA SER A 316 15.86 -13.26 -0.83
C SER A 316 15.34 -13.93 -2.11
N SER A 317 14.21 -14.61 -1.98
CA SER A 317 13.45 -15.16 -3.12
C SER A 317 12.32 -14.21 -3.56
N ASP A 318 12.31 -12.97 -3.07
CA ASP A 318 11.33 -11.98 -3.45
C ASP A 318 11.36 -11.73 -4.96
N PRO A 319 10.23 -11.72 -5.65
CA PRO A 319 10.20 -11.38 -7.06
C PRO A 319 10.26 -9.87 -7.26
N TYR A 320 11.22 -9.41 -8.08
CA TYR A 320 11.43 -7.99 -8.38
C TYR A 320 10.99 -7.62 -9.79
N ILE A 321 10.43 -6.42 -9.91
CA ILE A 321 10.29 -5.67 -11.16
C ILE A 321 11.30 -4.53 -11.10
N TYR A 322 12.37 -4.63 -11.89
CA TYR A 322 13.40 -3.60 -11.91
C TYR A 322 12.96 -2.37 -12.71
N PRO A 323 13.33 -1.14 -12.27
CA PRO A 323 13.11 0.07 -13.06
C PRO A 323 13.94 0.05 -14.33
N LEU A 324 13.48 0.77 -15.38
CA LEU A 324 14.21 0.90 -16.64
C LEU A 324 15.11 2.14 -16.72
N GLY A 325 15.12 2.98 -15.70
CA GLY A 325 15.88 4.22 -15.69
C GLY A 325 16.19 4.70 -14.28
N VAL A 326 16.14 6.01 -14.09
CA VAL A 326 16.33 6.65 -12.79
C VAL A 326 15.33 6.08 -11.78
N TRP A 327 15.83 5.73 -10.58
CA TRP A 327 14.96 5.33 -9.48
C TRP A 327 14.59 6.59 -8.67
N PRO A 328 13.29 6.95 -8.54
CA PRO A 328 12.92 8.26 -8.03
C PRO A 328 12.79 8.35 -6.51
N THR A 329 13.02 7.25 -5.76
CA THR A 329 12.65 7.14 -4.34
C THR A 329 13.63 6.30 -3.54
N ASP A 330 13.50 6.35 -2.22
CA ASP A 330 14.17 5.51 -1.21
C ASP A 330 13.32 4.32 -0.74
N HIS A 331 12.12 4.14 -1.32
CA HIS A 331 11.26 2.99 -1.10
C HIS A 331 11.19 2.08 -2.32
N ARG A 332 10.81 0.83 -2.12
CA ARG A 332 10.26 -0.05 -3.17
C ARG A 332 8.75 0.05 -3.18
N GLY A 333 8.16 -0.03 -4.36
CA GLY A 333 6.72 -0.22 -4.50
C GLY A 333 6.34 -1.69 -4.34
N LEU A 334 5.06 -1.93 -4.12
CA LEU A 334 4.44 -3.26 -4.08
C LEU A 334 3.36 -3.34 -5.14
N LEU A 335 3.54 -4.20 -6.15
CA LEU A 335 2.54 -4.50 -7.18
C LEU A 335 1.87 -5.83 -6.87
N VAL A 336 0.54 -5.80 -6.68
CA VAL A 336 -0.26 -6.99 -6.38
C VAL A 336 -1.30 -7.21 -7.46
N THR A 337 -1.44 -8.46 -7.91
CA THR A 337 -2.53 -8.90 -8.76
C THR A 337 -3.62 -9.55 -7.93
N PHE A 338 -4.83 -9.02 -8.05
CA PHE A 338 -6.02 -9.55 -7.42
C PHE A 338 -6.91 -10.29 -8.42
N GLN A 339 -7.51 -11.37 -7.97
CA GLN A 339 -8.55 -12.08 -8.68
C GLN A 339 -9.88 -11.92 -7.94
N VAL A 340 -10.94 -11.61 -8.69
CA VAL A 340 -12.33 -11.66 -8.21
C VAL A 340 -12.98 -12.87 -8.83
N GLY A 341 -13.36 -13.84 -8.02
CA GLY A 341 -13.94 -15.10 -8.45
C GLY A 341 -15.31 -15.38 -7.85
N LYS A 342 -15.94 -16.47 -8.31
CA LYS A 342 -17.09 -17.08 -7.63
C LYS A 342 -16.60 -17.73 -6.33
N LYS A 343 -17.47 -17.73 -5.31
CA LYS A 343 -17.41 -18.74 -4.24
C LYS A 343 -17.53 -20.12 -4.81
#